data_f8a016162afd4ea20413742b784692da
#
_entry.id   f8a016162afd4ea20413742b784692da
#
_cell.length_a   1.000
_cell.length_b   1.000
_cell.length_c   1.000
_cell.angle_alpha   90.00
_cell.angle_beta   90.00
_cell.angle_gamma   90.00
#
_symmetry.space_group_name_H-M   'P 1'
#
loop_
_entity.id
_entity.type
_entity.pdbx_description
1 polymer ?
#
loop_
_entity_poly.entity_id
_entity_poly.type
_entity_poly.pdbx_seq_one_letter_code
_entity_poly.pdbx_strand_id
1 'polypeptide(L)'
;MKILFAVLFAVPLYVNTQEVDASDILFLKIQELEGELASLRSELESQAYLIEKLLNEESVQIENDSSADIEIVSEANTFRFEGINDSKSIDEVYDQAITELNDKDFQAAKQSFSFLVNNFNDEEKIPLSLFWLGEISLLESNLEESEKFFQRLATEFPDHWRTPLAHKKIGDILIMSGEPGAAKIKYQFVVQAFRGNADSYLALQLLENME
;
A
#
# COMPACT_ATOMS: atom_id res chain seq x y z
N MET A 1 -9.78 48.03 -67.82
CA MET A 1 -9.38 48.31 -66.43
C MET A 1 -10.08 47.28 -65.55
N LYS A 2 -9.41 46.17 -65.19
CA LYS A 2 -9.98 45.10 -64.40
C LYS A 2 -9.39 45.21 -63.00
N ILE A 3 -10.23 45.50 -62.00
CA ILE A 3 -9.85 45.60 -60.60
C ILE A 3 -9.98 44.20 -60.00
N LEU A 4 -8.85 43.61 -59.57
CA LEU A 4 -8.77 42.32 -58.92
C LEU A 4 -8.95 42.56 -57.40
N PHE A 5 -10.08 42.08 -56.85
CA PHE A 5 -10.30 42.07 -55.40
C PHE A 5 -9.63 40.85 -54.80
N ALA A 6 -8.55 41.04 -54.03
CA ALA A 6 -7.94 40.00 -53.25
C ALA A 6 -8.68 39.93 -51.91
N VAL A 7 -9.44 38.87 -51.72
CA VAL A 7 -10.07 38.54 -50.43
C VAL A 7 -9.03 37.80 -49.55
N LEU A 8 -8.54 38.51 -48.53
CA LEU A 8 -7.63 37.96 -47.54
C LEU A 8 -8.47 37.17 -46.54
N PHE A 9 -8.42 35.84 -46.61
CA PHE A 9 -8.99 34.94 -45.62
C PHE A 9 -8.09 34.94 -44.39
N ALA A 10 -8.49 35.66 -43.33
CA ALA A 10 -7.90 35.56 -42.00
C ALA A 10 -8.43 34.26 -41.35
N VAL A 11 -7.62 33.21 -41.32
CA VAL A 11 -7.90 32.01 -40.52
C VAL A 11 -7.57 32.34 -39.05
N PRO A 12 -8.52 32.30 -38.12
CA PRO A 12 -8.18 32.44 -36.72
C PRO A 12 -7.41 31.20 -36.29
N LEU A 13 -6.15 31.37 -35.91
CA LEU A 13 -5.39 30.39 -35.15
C LEU A 13 -6.03 30.22 -33.77
N TYR A 14 -6.89 29.24 -33.64
CA TYR A 14 -7.30 28.76 -32.32
C TYR A 14 -6.06 28.12 -31.66
N VAL A 15 -5.37 28.89 -30.83
CA VAL A 15 -4.44 28.36 -29.86
C VAL A 15 -5.28 27.65 -28.81
N ASN A 16 -5.38 26.32 -28.94
CA ASN A 16 -5.97 25.47 -27.91
C ASN A 16 -4.97 25.44 -26.74
N THR A 17 -5.07 26.41 -25.84
CA THR A 17 -4.43 26.32 -24.55
C THR A 17 -5.17 25.23 -23.80
N GLN A 18 -4.63 23.99 -23.80
CA GLN A 18 -5.02 23.00 -22.81
C GLN A 18 -4.70 23.63 -21.45
N GLU A 19 -5.71 24.06 -20.75
CA GLU A 19 -5.62 24.30 -19.31
C GLU A 19 -5.27 22.93 -18.71
N VAL A 20 -4.01 22.79 -18.29
CA VAL A 20 -3.58 21.62 -17.52
C VAL A 20 -4.40 21.71 -16.24
N ASP A 21 -5.32 20.78 -16.05
CA ASP A 21 -6.20 20.75 -14.88
C ASP A 21 -5.33 20.65 -13.63
N ALA A 22 -5.66 21.44 -12.60
CA ALA A 22 -4.93 21.39 -11.32
C ALA A 22 -4.90 19.98 -10.74
N SER A 23 -5.89 19.15 -11.06
CA SER A 23 -5.93 17.73 -10.70
C SER A 23 -4.83 16.91 -11.37
N ASP A 24 -4.49 17.20 -12.63
CA ASP A 24 -3.41 16.50 -13.36
C ASP A 24 -2.05 16.83 -12.76
N ILE A 25 -1.84 18.09 -12.37
CA ILE A 25 -0.61 18.54 -11.70
C ILE A 25 -0.48 17.88 -10.33
N LEU A 26 -1.59 17.82 -9.57
CA LEU A 26 -1.60 17.13 -8.28
C LEU A 26 -1.32 15.63 -8.42
N PHE A 27 -1.92 14.99 -9.41
CA PHE A 27 -1.70 13.56 -9.68
C PHE A 27 -0.24 13.26 -10.02
N LEU A 28 0.38 14.08 -10.89
CA LEU A 28 1.80 13.95 -11.20
C LEU A 28 2.68 14.18 -9.97
N LYS A 29 2.30 15.13 -9.10
CA LYS A 29 3.07 15.39 -7.86
C LYS A 29 2.93 14.25 -6.85
N ILE A 30 1.75 13.63 -6.78
CA ILE A 30 1.54 12.42 -5.95
C ILE A 30 2.41 11.29 -6.46
N GLN A 31 2.44 11.01 -7.77
CA GLN A 31 3.30 9.98 -8.35
C GLN A 31 4.80 10.26 -8.10
N GLU A 32 5.22 11.52 -8.22
CA GLU A 32 6.60 11.93 -7.92
C GLU A 32 6.94 11.65 -6.45
N LEU A 33 6.07 12.06 -5.51
CA LEU A 33 6.25 11.84 -4.08
C LEU A 33 6.22 10.36 -3.70
N GLU A 34 5.35 9.56 -4.32
CA GLU A 34 5.34 8.11 -4.13
C GLU A 34 6.64 7.46 -4.62
N GLY A 35 7.19 7.94 -5.73
CA GLY A 35 8.51 7.52 -6.23
C GLY A 35 9.66 7.90 -5.28
N GLU A 36 9.63 9.12 -4.72
CA GLU A 36 10.61 9.57 -3.73
C GLU A 36 10.52 8.75 -2.44
N LEU A 37 9.30 8.47 -1.97
CA LEU A 37 9.08 7.62 -0.79
C LEU A 37 9.57 6.19 -1.01
N ALA A 38 9.31 5.60 -2.17
CA ALA A 38 9.81 4.27 -2.51
C ALA A 38 11.35 4.25 -2.55
N SER A 39 11.98 5.28 -3.12
CA SER A 39 13.44 5.42 -3.16
C SER A 39 14.06 5.57 -1.77
N LEU A 40 13.49 6.44 -0.92
CA LEU A 40 13.95 6.64 0.45
C LEU A 40 13.79 5.38 1.29
N ARG A 41 12.71 4.63 1.09
CA ARG A 41 12.49 3.35 1.77
C ARG A 41 13.55 2.32 1.38
N SER A 42 13.83 2.19 0.08
CA SER A 42 14.90 1.30 -0.42
C SER A 42 16.28 1.69 0.13
N GLU A 43 16.55 3.00 0.27
CA GLU A 43 17.80 3.47 0.87
C GLU A 43 17.88 3.15 2.36
N LEU A 44 16.78 3.31 3.12
CA LEU A 44 16.70 2.93 4.53
C LEU A 44 16.89 1.41 4.72
N GLU A 45 16.28 0.59 3.89
CA GLU A 45 16.44 -0.86 3.92
C GLU A 45 17.89 -1.27 3.62
N SER A 46 18.50 -0.60 2.64
CA SER A 46 19.93 -0.81 2.32
C SER A 46 20.85 -0.42 3.48
N GLN A 47 20.56 0.70 4.15
CA GLN A 47 21.33 1.14 5.32
C GLN A 47 21.11 0.19 6.51
N ALA A 48 19.89 -0.27 6.75
CA ALA A 48 19.58 -1.25 7.79
C ALA A 48 20.34 -2.56 7.57
N TYR A 49 20.35 -3.06 6.33
CA TYR A 49 21.13 -4.25 5.97
C TYR A 49 22.63 -4.08 6.20
N LEU A 50 23.19 -2.91 5.86
CA LEU A 50 24.61 -2.63 6.10
C LEU A 50 24.93 -2.56 7.59
N ILE A 51 24.05 -1.97 8.41
CA ILE A 51 24.20 -1.92 9.87
C ILE A 51 24.15 -3.34 10.44
N GLU A 52 23.18 -4.15 10.04
CA GLU A 52 23.07 -5.53 10.48
C GLU A 52 24.31 -6.36 10.09
N LYS A 53 24.79 -6.18 8.87
CA LYS A 53 26.02 -6.84 8.40
C LYS A 53 27.24 -6.43 9.23
N LEU A 54 27.39 -5.14 9.54
CA LEU A 54 28.51 -4.65 10.37
C LEU A 54 28.41 -5.18 11.81
N LEU A 55 27.23 -5.22 12.39
CA LEU A 55 27.01 -5.81 13.73
C LEU A 55 27.33 -7.30 13.75
N ASN A 56 26.96 -8.03 12.69
CA ASN A 56 27.30 -9.46 12.59
C ASN A 56 28.79 -9.69 12.34
N GLU A 57 29.47 -8.84 11.58
CA GLU A 57 30.93 -8.91 11.40
C GLU A 57 31.70 -8.59 12.70
N GLU A 58 31.20 -7.65 13.51
CA GLU A 58 31.79 -7.30 14.81
C GLU A 58 31.56 -8.42 15.85
N SER A 59 30.38 -9.07 15.84
CA SER A 59 30.12 -10.21 16.74
C SER A 59 31.00 -11.43 16.43
N VAL A 60 31.33 -11.67 15.17
CA VAL A 60 32.25 -12.78 14.77
C VAL A 60 33.70 -12.52 15.23
N GLN A 61 34.11 -11.29 15.44
CA GLN A 61 35.46 -11.00 15.96
C GLN A 61 35.57 -11.14 17.50
N ILE A 62 34.42 -11.08 18.21
CA ILE A 62 34.40 -11.27 19.68
C ILE A 62 34.34 -12.77 20.07
N GLU A 63 33.86 -13.65 19.20
CA GLU A 63 33.71 -15.08 19.50
C GLU A 63 35.00 -15.89 19.40
N ASN A 64 36.13 -15.31 19.05
CA ASN A 64 37.41 -16.03 19.04
C ASN A 64 38.15 -16.06 20.39
N ASP A 65 37.57 -15.49 21.47
CA ASP A 65 38.29 -15.44 22.77
C ASP A 65 37.46 -15.83 24.01
N SER A 66 36.37 -16.59 23.89
CA SER A 66 35.87 -17.35 25.07
C SER A 66 34.88 -18.43 24.69
N SER A 67 35.35 -19.67 24.83
CA SER A 67 34.52 -20.86 24.88
C SER A 67 33.65 -20.87 26.13
N ALA A 68 32.39 -20.57 25.99
CA ALA A 68 31.33 -21.00 26.92
C ALA A 68 29.98 -21.05 26.19
N ASP A 69 29.39 -22.25 26.18
CA ASP A 69 28.12 -22.58 25.61
C ASP A 69 27.00 -21.65 26.07
N ILE A 70 26.46 -20.83 25.15
CA ILE A 70 25.11 -20.29 25.26
C ILE A 70 24.42 -20.57 23.93
N GLU A 71 23.62 -21.64 23.95
CA GLU A 71 22.65 -21.96 22.92
C GLU A 71 21.60 -20.84 22.88
N ILE A 72 21.82 -19.81 22.05
CA ILE A 72 20.77 -18.87 21.70
C ILE A 72 19.93 -19.55 20.63
N VAL A 73 18.84 -20.20 21.06
CA VAL A 73 17.79 -20.64 20.18
C VAL A 73 17.11 -19.39 19.65
N SER A 74 17.59 -18.88 18.52
CA SER A 74 16.80 -17.98 17.70
C SER A 74 15.65 -18.82 17.16
N GLU A 75 14.48 -18.72 17.78
CA GLU A 75 13.24 -19.20 17.20
C GLU A 75 12.94 -18.34 15.96
N ALA A 76 13.66 -18.64 14.87
CA ALA A 76 13.20 -18.28 13.55
C ALA A 76 11.84 -18.96 13.38
N ASN A 77 10.78 -18.18 13.19
CA ASN A 77 9.44 -18.66 12.85
C ASN A 77 9.48 -19.36 11.48
N THR A 78 10.03 -20.60 11.47
CA THR A 78 10.04 -21.45 10.30
C THR A 78 8.79 -22.31 10.32
N PHE A 79 7.84 -22.00 9.44
CA PHE A 79 6.63 -22.80 9.30
C PHE A 79 6.76 -23.79 8.15
N ARG A 80 6.35 -25.03 8.37
CA ARG A 80 6.32 -26.11 7.35
C ARG A 80 4.97 -26.07 6.64
N PHE A 81 5.00 -25.76 5.35
CA PHE A 81 3.85 -25.95 4.46
C PHE A 81 3.67 -27.46 4.22
N GLU A 82 2.47 -28.03 4.47
CA GLU A 82 2.19 -29.42 4.10
C GLU A 82 2.24 -29.54 2.57
N GLY A 83 3.32 -30.13 2.04
CA GLY A 83 3.54 -30.37 0.61
C GLY A 83 4.77 -29.68 0.02
N ILE A 84 5.46 -28.80 0.74
CA ILE A 84 6.74 -28.22 0.33
C ILE A 84 7.81 -28.62 1.37
N ASN A 85 8.86 -29.31 0.91
CA ASN A 85 9.93 -29.79 1.79
C ASN A 85 10.88 -28.70 2.31
N ASP A 86 10.63 -27.42 2.02
CA ASP A 86 11.40 -26.27 2.47
C ASP A 86 10.54 -25.34 3.34
N SER A 87 11.04 -25.02 4.54
CA SER A 87 10.46 -23.98 5.39
C SER A 87 10.74 -22.62 4.75
N LYS A 88 9.72 -22.01 4.12
CA LYS A 88 9.83 -20.64 3.63
C LYS A 88 9.70 -19.66 4.78
N SER A 89 10.56 -18.64 4.79
CA SER A 89 10.44 -17.50 5.70
C SER A 89 9.21 -16.66 5.37
N ILE A 90 8.75 -15.86 6.33
CA ILE A 90 7.65 -14.89 6.08
C ILE A 90 7.98 -13.94 4.94
N ASP A 91 9.27 -13.54 4.82
CA ASP A 91 9.75 -12.66 3.75
C ASP A 91 9.59 -13.30 2.38
N GLU A 92 10.04 -14.54 2.22
CA GLU A 92 9.95 -15.28 0.96
C GLU A 92 8.50 -15.47 0.50
N VAL A 93 7.59 -15.76 1.44
CA VAL A 93 6.17 -15.92 1.10
C VAL A 93 5.53 -14.57 0.76
N TYR A 94 5.92 -13.49 1.46
CA TYR A 94 5.43 -12.15 1.17
C TYR A 94 5.92 -11.66 -0.20
N ASP A 95 7.20 -11.82 -0.51
CA ASP A 95 7.79 -11.44 -1.80
C ASP A 95 7.19 -12.25 -2.96
N GLN A 96 6.90 -13.54 -2.72
CA GLN A 96 6.15 -14.37 -3.67
C GLN A 96 4.75 -13.79 -3.91
N ALA A 97 4.00 -13.46 -2.85
CA ALA A 97 2.66 -12.90 -2.94
C ALA A 97 2.65 -11.56 -3.70
N ILE A 98 3.66 -10.70 -3.48
CA ILE A 98 3.83 -9.45 -4.22
C ILE A 98 4.15 -9.71 -5.70
N THR A 99 4.97 -10.71 -6.01
CA THR A 99 5.26 -11.09 -7.39
C THR A 99 4.00 -11.57 -8.11
N GLU A 100 3.23 -12.46 -7.48
CA GLU A 100 1.95 -12.96 -8.00
C GLU A 100 0.94 -11.82 -8.22
N LEU A 101 0.90 -10.84 -7.32
CA LEU A 101 0.07 -9.63 -7.46
C LEU A 101 0.50 -8.78 -8.67
N ASN A 102 1.80 -8.56 -8.86
CA ASN A 102 2.35 -7.80 -9.99
C ASN A 102 2.10 -8.51 -11.34
N ASP A 103 2.12 -9.84 -11.35
CA ASP A 103 1.79 -10.68 -12.51
C ASP A 103 0.27 -10.74 -12.76
N LYS A 104 -0.53 -10.09 -11.89
CA LYS A 104 -2.00 -10.09 -11.90
C LYS A 104 -2.61 -11.48 -11.69
N ASP A 105 -1.85 -12.41 -11.13
CA ASP A 105 -2.38 -13.68 -10.64
C ASP A 105 -3.02 -13.47 -9.26
N PHE A 106 -4.18 -12.82 -9.27
CA PHE A 106 -4.89 -12.46 -8.04
C PHE A 106 -5.30 -13.67 -7.20
N GLN A 107 -5.52 -14.83 -7.84
CA GLN A 107 -5.86 -16.06 -7.11
C GLN A 107 -4.65 -16.61 -6.35
N ALA A 108 -3.49 -16.67 -6.96
CA ALA A 108 -2.26 -17.09 -6.30
C ALA A 108 -1.89 -16.09 -5.19
N ALA A 109 -1.88 -14.79 -5.49
CA ALA A 109 -1.59 -13.74 -4.52
C ALA A 109 -2.52 -13.81 -3.29
N LYS A 110 -3.82 -14.01 -3.50
CA LYS A 110 -4.81 -14.18 -2.42
C LYS A 110 -4.51 -15.40 -1.56
N GLN A 111 -4.06 -16.51 -2.15
CA GLN A 111 -3.66 -17.71 -1.41
C GLN A 111 -2.41 -17.45 -0.58
N SER A 112 -1.38 -16.82 -1.15
CA SER A 112 -0.13 -16.52 -0.49
C SER A 112 -0.31 -15.52 0.66
N PHE A 113 -1.06 -14.42 0.45
CA PHE A 113 -1.39 -13.48 1.53
C PHE A 113 -2.27 -14.12 2.61
N SER A 114 -3.25 -14.96 2.24
CA SER A 114 -4.08 -15.69 3.21
C SER A 114 -3.25 -16.64 4.05
N PHE A 115 -2.26 -17.29 3.44
CA PHE A 115 -1.35 -18.16 4.17
C PHE A 115 -0.54 -17.37 5.19
N LEU A 116 -0.01 -16.19 4.84
CA LEU A 116 0.70 -15.30 5.76
C LEU A 116 -0.16 -14.95 6.96
N VAL A 117 -1.35 -14.44 6.71
CA VAL A 117 -2.28 -13.97 7.76
C VAL A 117 -2.73 -15.08 8.71
N ASN A 118 -2.73 -16.34 8.26
CA ASN A 118 -3.19 -17.48 9.06
C ASN A 118 -2.06 -18.23 9.80
N ASN A 119 -0.81 -18.04 9.38
CA ASN A 119 0.29 -18.89 9.86
C ASN A 119 1.44 -18.11 10.51
N PHE A 120 1.47 -16.77 10.35
CA PHE A 120 2.52 -15.94 10.90
C PHE A 120 1.95 -14.86 11.81
N ASN A 121 2.84 -14.31 12.63
CA ASN A 121 2.55 -13.14 13.46
C ASN A 121 3.69 -12.14 13.26
N ASP A 122 3.44 -11.08 12.47
CA ASP A 122 4.41 -10.06 12.13
C ASP A 122 3.69 -8.71 12.07
N GLU A 123 4.24 -7.70 12.73
CA GLU A 123 3.59 -6.40 12.91
C GLU A 123 3.64 -5.52 11.63
N GLU A 124 4.44 -5.89 10.64
CA GLU A 124 4.55 -5.18 9.37
C GLU A 124 3.87 -5.96 8.23
N LYS A 125 4.21 -7.23 8.03
CA LYS A 125 3.76 -8.01 6.88
C LYS A 125 2.32 -8.50 6.98
N ILE A 126 1.85 -8.80 8.20
CA ILE A 126 0.45 -9.24 8.35
C ILE A 126 -0.54 -8.12 8.05
N PRO A 127 -0.39 -6.87 8.60
CA PRO A 127 -1.26 -5.78 8.20
C PRO A 127 -1.18 -5.44 6.71
N LEU A 128 0.01 -5.52 6.09
CA LEU A 128 0.15 -5.35 4.64
C LEU A 128 -0.55 -6.46 3.86
N SER A 129 -0.46 -7.71 4.32
CA SER A 129 -1.18 -8.84 3.70
C SER A 129 -2.70 -8.69 3.80
N LEU A 130 -3.21 -8.24 4.95
CA LEU A 130 -4.63 -7.92 5.13
C LEU A 130 -5.08 -6.79 4.18
N PHE A 131 -4.24 -5.78 4.00
CA PHE A 131 -4.52 -4.70 3.07
C PHE A 131 -4.64 -5.22 1.63
N TRP A 132 -3.69 -6.03 1.17
CA TRP A 132 -3.72 -6.60 -0.17
C TRP A 132 -4.88 -7.57 -0.39
N LEU A 133 -5.25 -8.37 0.61
CA LEU A 133 -6.46 -9.21 0.55
C LEU A 133 -7.72 -8.36 0.38
N GLY A 134 -7.80 -7.23 1.08
CA GLY A 134 -8.87 -6.26 0.92
C GLY A 134 -8.93 -5.69 -0.51
N GLU A 135 -7.80 -5.27 -1.07
CA GLU A 135 -7.72 -4.72 -2.43
C GLU A 135 -8.07 -5.78 -3.49
N ILE A 136 -7.55 -7.01 -3.36
CA ILE A 136 -7.88 -8.10 -4.29
C ILE A 136 -9.38 -8.39 -4.24
N SER A 137 -9.98 -8.46 -3.06
CA SER A 137 -11.41 -8.69 -2.91
C SER A 137 -12.26 -7.56 -3.52
N LEU A 138 -11.77 -6.28 -3.48
CA LEU A 138 -12.40 -5.17 -4.21
C LEU A 138 -12.36 -5.38 -5.72
N LEU A 139 -11.21 -5.80 -6.26
CA LEU A 139 -11.06 -6.09 -7.68
C LEU A 139 -11.99 -7.23 -8.14
N GLU A 140 -12.23 -8.20 -7.26
CA GLU A 140 -13.20 -9.29 -7.47
C GLU A 140 -14.66 -8.84 -7.26
N SER A 141 -14.90 -7.56 -6.92
CA SER A 141 -16.22 -7.02 -6.56
C SER A 141 -16.86 -7.70 -5.34
N ASN A 142 -16.05 -8.32 -4.50
CA ASN A 142 -16.50 -8.94 -3.26
C ASN A 142 -16.38 -7.93 -2.10
N LEU A 143 -17.36 -7.02 -2.03
CA LEU A 143 -17.34 -5.91 -1.07
C LEU A 143 -17.35 -6.39 0.38
N GLU A 144 -18.11 -7.45 0.68
CA GLU A 144 -18.22 -7.98 2.05
C GLU A 144 -16.88 -8.56 2.55
N GLU A 145 -16.20 -9.32 1.70
CA GLU A 145 -14.90 -9.89 2.04
C GLU A 145 -13.83 -8.82 2.18
N SER A 146 -13.83 -7.84 1.26
CA SER A 146 -12.94 -6.69 1.31
C SER A 146 -13.09 -5.90 2.60
N GLU A 147 -14.33 -5.58 2.98
CA GLU A 147 -14.61 -4.87 4.24
C GLU A 147 -14.08 -5.64 5.45
N LYS A 148 -14.26 -6.97 5.48
CA LYS A 148 -13.73 -7.81 6.57
C LYS A 148 -12.22 -7.71 6.71
N PHE A 149 -11.48 -7.72 5.60
CA PHE A 149 -10.03 -7.61 5.65
C PHE A 149 -9.56 -6.23 6.13
N PHE A 150 -10.14 -5.15 5.61
CA PHE A 150 -9.83 -3.81 6.08
C PHE A 150 -10.24 -3.58 7.53
N GLN A 151 -11.38 -4.12 7.95
CA GLN A 151 -11.83 -4.06 9.34
C GLN A 151 -10.87 -4.80 10.27
N ARG A 152 -10.39 -5.95 9.84
CA ARG A 152 -9.41 -6.76 10.57
C ARG A 152 -8.09 -6.01 10.73
N LEU A 153 -7.57 -5.42 9.64
CA LEU A 153 -6.39 -4.54 9.68
C LEU A 153 -6.58 -3.41 10.69
N ALA A 154 -7.69 -2.69 10.61
CA ALA A 154 -7.95 -1.53 11.46
C ALA A 154 -8.13 -1.89 12.96
N THR A 155 -8.56 -3.11 13.26
CA THR A 155 -8.85 -3.57 14.63
C THR A 155 -7.64 -4.24 15.27
N GLU A 156 -6.95 -5.11 14.52
CA GLU A 156 -5.81 -5.88 15.03
C GLU A 156 -4.52 -5.05 15.04
N PHE A 157 -4.40 -4.06 14.11
CA PHE A 157 -3.20 -3.24 13.93
C PHE A 157 -3.54 -1.73 13.90
N PRO A 158 -4.10 -1.18 14.99
CA PRO A 158 -4.60 0.21 15.02
C PRO A 158 -3.52 1.26 14.76
N ASP A 159 -2.28 0.98 15.14
CA ASP A 159 -1.15 1.90 15.02
C ASP A 159 -0.35 1.72 13.73
N HIS A 160 -0.70 0.75 12.90
CA HIS A 160 0.00 0.53 11.64
C HIS A 160 -0.30 1.66 10.63
N TRP A 161 0.70 2.09 9.88
CA TRP A 161 0.61 3.23 8.97
C TRP A 161 -0.43 3.08 7.84
N ARG A 162 -0.86 1.86 7.51
CA ARG A 162 -1.95 1.57 6.56
C ARG A 162 -3.36 1.65 7.19
N THR A 163 -3.47 1.75 8.50
CA THR A 163 -4.77 1.76 9.19
C THR A 163 -5.65 2.94 8.81
N PRO A 164 -5.14 4.18 8.66
CA PRO A 164 -5.95 5.29 8.17
C PRO A 164 -6.57 5.00 6.79
N LEU A 165 -5.77 4.44 5.87
CA LEU A 165 -6.22 4.05 4.54
C LEU A 165 -7.26 2.93 4.60
N ALA A 166 -7.07 1.92 5.45
CA ALA A 166 -8.04 0.84 5.63
C ALA A 166 -9.41 1.39 6.09
N HIS A 167 -9.42 2.32 7.04
CA HIS A 167 -10.66 2.99 7.46
C HIS A 167 -11.31 3.79 6.32
N LYS A 168 -10.52 4.49 5.50
CA LYS A 168 -11.01 5.22 4.33
C LYS A 168 -11.60 4.24 3.31
N LYS A 169 -10.94 3.10 3.03
CA LYS A 169 -11.42 2.05 2.14
C LYS A 169 -12.74 1.43 2.60
N ILE A 170 -12.95 1.25 3.90
CA ILE A 170 -14.24 0.84 4.45
C ILE A 170 -15.33 1.89 4.11
N GLY A 171 -15.01 3.18 4.21
CA GLY A 171 -15.92 4.25 3.78
C GLY A 171 -16.27 4.16 2.28
N ASP A 172 -15.27 3.90 1.43
CA ASP A 172 -15.48 3.71 -0.02
C ASP A 172 -16.41 2.51 -0.30
N ILE A 173 -16.18 1.39 0.39
CA ILE A 173 -17.03 0.20 0.28
C ILE A 173 -18.47 0.50 0.68
N LEU A 174 -18.69 1.25 1.75
CA LEU A 174 -20.03 1.67 2.18
C LEU A 174 -20.73 2.53 1.11
N ILE A 175 -20.00 3.40 0.40
CA ILE A 175 -20.54 4.12 -0.76
C ILE A 175 -20.97 3.14 -1.85
N MET A 176 -20.08 2.19 -2.20
CA MET A 176 -20.36 1.18 -3.24
C MET A 176 -21.53 0.27 -2.87
N SER A 177 -21.75 0.02 -1.59
CA SER A 177 -22.87 -0.75 -1.03
C SER A 177 -24.17 0.03 -0.93
N GLY A 178 -24.17 1.33 -1.27
CA GLY A 178 -25.34 2.19 -1.19
C GLY A 178 -25.67 2.70 0.20
N GLU A 179 -24.68 2.77 1.08
CA GLU A 179 -24.78 3.23 2.46
C GLU A 179 -24.06 4.57 2.71
N PRO A 180 -24.42 5.66 2.00
CA PRO A 180 -23.67 6.92 2.08
C PRO A 180 -23.67 7.55 3.48
N GLY A 181 -24.73 7.31 4.26
CA GLY A 181 -24.80 7.81 5.65
C GLY A 181 -23.74 7.15 6.54
N ALA A 182 -23.53 5.85 6.42
CA ALA A 182 -22.48 5.12 7.15
C ALA A 182 -21.08 5.51 6.66
N ALA A 183 -20.92 5.68 5.35
CA ALA A 183 -19.68 6.14 4.75
C ALA A 183 -19.26 7.53 5.28
N LYS A 184 -20.21 8.47 5.37
CA LYS A 184 -19.98 9.81 5.93
C LYS A 184 -19.43 9.73 7.35
N ILE A 185 -20.01 8.89 8.19
CA ILE A 185 -19.53 8.68 9.56
C ILE A 185 -18.10 8.12 9.57
N LYS A 186 -17.80 7.17 8.67
CA LYS A 186 -16.48 6.55 8.55
C LYS A 186 -15.41 7.55 8.12
N TYR A 187 -15.69 8.38 7.11
CA TYR A 187 -14.77 9.44 6.68
C TYR A 187 -14.56 10.50 7.77
N GLN A 188 -15.62 10.91 8.49
CA GLN A 188 -15.49 11.81 9.64
C GLN A 188 -14.56 11.24 10.71
N PHE A 189 -14.67 9.93 10.98
CA PHE A 189 -13.76 9.25 11.89
C PHE A 189 -12.30 9.35 11.42
N VAL A 190 -12.03 9.08 10.11
CA VAL A 190 -10.67 9.17 9.55
C VAL A 190 -10.09 10.58 9.73
N VAL A 191 -10.87 11.62 9.41
CA VAL A 191 -10.46 13.03 9.55
C VAL A 191 -10.15 13.39 11.01
N GLN A 192 -10.90 12.86 11.97
CA GLN A 192 -10.73 13.18 13.37
C GLN A 192 -9.61 12.40 14.06
N ALA A 193 -9.52 11.09 13.76
CA ALA A 193 -8.58 10.18 14.40
C ALA A 193 -7.15 10.30 13.84
N PHE A 194 -7.01 10.56 12.53
CA PHE A 194 -5.72 10.52 11.83
C PHE A 194 -5.31 11.88 11.25
N ARG A 195 -5.41 12.93 12.07
CA ARG A 195 -5.10 14.29 11.67
C ARG A 195 -3.67 14.42 11.12
N GLY A 196 -3.53 15.06 9.95
CA GLY A 196 -2.24 15.26 9.29
C GLY A 196 -1.76 14.09 8.44
N ASN A 197 -2.51 12.99 8.38
CA ASN A 197 -2.27 11.89 7.46
C ASN A 197 -2.88 12.20 6.08
N ALA A 198 -2.24 11.75 4.99
CA ALA A 198 -2.72 11.96 3.63
C ALA A 198 -4.14 11.42 3.42
N ASP A 199 -4.46 10.25 4.01
CA ASP A 199 -5.79 9.63 3.89
C ASP A 199 -6.88 10.46 4.59
N SER A 200 -6.54 11.23 5.63
CA SER A 200 -7.49 12.14 6.28
C SER A 200 -7.85 13.33 5.39
N TYR A 201 -6.91 13.84 4.58
CA TYR A 201 -7.21 14.87 3.59
C TYR A 201 -8.09 14.34 2.46
N LEU A 202 -7.84 13.12 1.98
CA LEU A 202 -8.69 12.47 0.99
C LEU A 202 -10.11 12.22 1.54
N ALA A 203 -10.22 11.76 2.78
CA ALA A 203 -11.52 11.58 3.43
C ALA A 203 -12.27 12.91 3.60
N LEU A 204 -11.57 14.01 3.89
CA LEU A 204 -12.18 15.35 3.97
C LEU A 204 -12.75 15.80 2.60
N GLN A 205 -11.98 15.62 1.52
CA GLN A 205 -12.47 15.92 0.17
C GLN A 205 -13.71 15.11 -0.21
N LEU A 206 -13.74 13.82 0.18
CA LEU A 206 -14.91 12.97 -0.05
C LEU A 206 -16.13 13.47 0.73
N LEU A 207 -15.95 13.93 1.97
CA LEU A 207 -17.02 14.53 2.77
C LEU A 207 -17.59 15.81 2.14
N GLU A 208 -16.73 16.70 1.65
CA GLU A 208 -17.13 17.93 0.97
C GLU A 208 -17.96 17.64 -0.30
N ASN A 209 -17.64 16.58 -1.02
CA ASN A 209 -18.39 16.16 -2.21
C ASN A 209 -19.73 15.47 -1.88
N MET A 210 -19.98 15.13 -0.62
CA MET A 210 -21.23 14.51 -0.15
C MET A 210 -22.25 15.51 0.40
N GLU A 211 -21.89 16.80 0.50
CA GLU A 211 -22.75 17.89 0.95
C GLU A 211 -23.50 18.55 -0.23
#